data_1f1e1292941595dfbe34b676b6822669
#
_entry.id   1f1e1292941595dfbe34b676b6822669
#
_cell.length_a   1.000
_cell.length_b   1.000
_cell.length_c   1.000
_cell.angle_alpha   90.00
_cell.angle_beta   90.00
_cell.angle_gamma   90.00
#
_symmetry.space_group_name_H-M   'P 1'
#
loop_
_entity.id
_entity.type
_entity.pdbx_description
1 polymer ?
#
loop_
_entity_poly.entity_id
_entity_poly.type
_entity_poly.pdbx_seq_one_letter_code
_entity_poly.pdbx_strand_id
1 'polypeptide(L)'
;DECSAKVLAHLYSELPAPVFQLRPREAAMIKYADNAFHAVKVSFANEIGRFCKATNVDSRIVMDVFIQDTKLNLSPYYLKPGFAFGGSCLPKDLRAVSHRAKQLDVSLPMMNAVIESNQEHIRHALEMVREYGRKRIGVLGLSFKADTDDLRESPMVSLIEQLIGKGYEVKIYDTNVTLPRLMGANKEFIEREVPHIAKLMCLSVKELLEKTDVVVVGNRGKEYESIFREHRNGHRIIDLSGIGEAKDLNLDEVKYEGICW
;
A
#
# COMPACT_ATOMS: atom_id res chain seq x y z
N ASP A 1 -30.69 0.16 -16.72
CA ASP A 1 -30.23 -0.12 -18.08
C ASP A 1 -29.56 1.13 -18.67
N GLU A 2 -28.90 0.99 -19.80
CA GLU A 2 -28.13 2.05 -20.46
C GLU A 2 -29.04 3.20 -20.99
N CYS A 3 -30.27 2.90 -21.38
CA CYS A 3 -31.21 3.89 -21.82
C CYS A 3 -31.63 4.83 -20.70
N SER A 4 -31.99 4.28 -19.55
CA SER A 4 -32.31 5.04 -18.33
C SER A 4 -31.13 5.90 -17.87
N ALA A 5 -29.89 5.37 -17.94
CA ALA A 5 -28.71 6.12 -17.58
C ALA A 5 -28.48 7.34 -18.49
N LYS A 6 -28.70 7.20 -19.80
CA LYS A 6 -28.59 8.32 -20.76
C LYS A 6 -29.65 9.40 -20.49
N VAL A 7 -30.89 9.02 -20.18
CA VAL A 7 -31.96 9.97 -19.84
C VAL A 7 -31.59 10.75 -18.58
N LEU A 8 -31.13 10.07 -17.52
CA LEU A 8 -30.70 10.73 -16.28
C LEU A 8 -29.50 11.65 -16.53
N ALA A 9 -28.50 11.20 -17.28
CA ALA A 9 -27.34 12.03 -17.62
C ALA A 9 -27.75 13.32 -18.34
N HIS A 10 -28.75 13.22 -19.25
CA HIS A 10 -29.30 14.40 -19.94
C HIS A 10 -30.03 15.35 -18.97
N LEU A 11 -30.84 14.83 -18.05
CA LEU A 11 -31.53 15.65 -17.06
C LEU A 11 -30.59 16.43 -16.14
N TYR A 12 -29.40 15.88 -15.85
CA TYR A 12 -28.38 16.53 -14.99
C TYR A 12 -27.28 17.26 -15.78
N SER A 13 -27.39 17.36 -17.13
CA SER A 13 -26.35 17.95 -17.97
C SER A 13 -26.08 19.43 -17.73
N GLU A 14 -27.05 20.18 -17.15
CA GLU A 14 -26.91 21.59 -16.83
C GLU A 14 -26.15 21.84 -15.51
N LEU A 15 -25.89 20.81 -14.71
CA LEU A 15 -25.12 20.96 -13.49
C LEU A 15 -23.61 21.07 -13.80
N PRO A 16 -22.87 22.03 -13.18
CA PRO A 16 -21.44 22.20 -13.40
C PRO A 16 -20.61 21.14 -12.65
N ALA A 17 -20.92 19.86 -12.90
CA ALA A 17 -20.27 18.72 -12.28
C ALA A 17 -20.09 17.58 -13.29
N PRO A 18 -19.01 16.79 -13.19
CA PRO A 18 -18.81 15.62 -14.03
C PRO A 18 -19.89 14.57 -13.75
N VAL A 19 -20.44 13.98 -14.82
CA VAL A 19 -21.45 12.90 -14.74
C VAL A 19 -20.77 11.57 -15.00
N PHE A 20 -20.88 10.64 -14.05
CA PHE A 20 -20.35 9.29 -14.15
C PHE A 20 -21.51 8.29 -14.24
N GLN A 21 -21.54 7.48 -15.31
CA GLN A 21 -22.47 6.36 -15.44
C GLN A 21 -21.81 5.09 -14.88
N LEU A 22 -22.33 4.58 -13.79
CA LEU A 22 -21.76 3.48 -13.02
C LEU A 22 -22.83 2.40 -12.77
N ARG A 23 -22.38 1.21 -12.43
CA ARG A 23 -23.29 0.18 -11.92
C ARG A 23 -23.88 0.61 -10.57
N PRO A 24 -25.11 0.24 -10.23
CA PRO A 24 -25.76 0.70 -8.98
C PRO A 24 -24.98 0.40 -7.70
N ARG A 25 -24.25 -0.74 -7.66
CA ARG A 25 -23.43 -1.11 -6.50
C ARG A 25 -22.21 -0.19 -6.35
N GLU A 26 -21.58 0.21 -7.46
CA GLU A 26 -20.45 1.14 -7.46
C GLU A 26 -20.90 2.54 -7.02
N ALA A 27 -22.01 3.03 -7.57
CA ALA A 27 -22.58 4.33 -7.17
C ALA A 27 -22.94 4.36 -5.67
N ALA A 28 -23.55 3.29 -5.15
CA ALA A 28 -23.85 3.19 -3.73
C ALA A 28 -22.58 3.18 -2.87
N MET A 29 -21.54 2.47 -3.30
CA MET A 29 -20.27 2.38 -2.57
C MET A 29 -19.55 3.74 -2.49
N ILE A 30 -19.61 4.55 -3.55
CA ILE A 30 -19.05 5.92 -3.53
C ILE A 30 -19.68 6.74 -2.39
N LYS A 31 -21.01 6.72 -2.25
CA LYS A 31 -21.69 7.42 -1.14
C LYS A 31 -21.20 6.97 0.24
N TYR A 32 -21.01 5.66 0.44
CA TYR A 32 -20.50 5.16 1.71
C TYR A 32 -19.05 5.56 1.95
N ALA A 33 -18.22 5.51 0.93
CA ALA A 33 -16.83 5.95 1.01
C ALA A 33 -16.72 7.44 1.36
N ASP A 34 -17.52 8.30 0.72
CA ASP A 34 -17.55 9.74 1.01
C ASP A 34 -17.92 10.01 2.47
N ASN A 35 -19.00 9.39 2.95
CA ASN A 35 -19.45 9.59 4.34
C ASN A 35 -18.43 9.05 5.35
N ALA A 36 -17.83 7.89 5.09
CA ALA A 36 -16.81 7.32 5.94
C ALA A 36 -15.56 8.23 5.99
N PHE A 37 -15.10 8.73 4.84
CA PHE A 37 -13.97 9.65 4.79
C PHE A 37 -14.25 10.99 5.47
N HIS A 38 -15.49 11.52 5.35
CA HIS A 38 -15.89 12.71 6.12
C HIS A 38 -15.78 12.45 7.63
N ALA A 39 -16.26 11.30 8.11
CA ALA A 39 -16.16 10.92 9.51
C ALA A 39 -14.68 10.77 9.96
N VAL A 40 -13.82 10.17 9.14
CA VAL A 40 -12.38 10.07 9.40
C VAL A 40 -11.75 11.46 9.54
N LYS A 41 -12.06 12.39 8.63
CA LYS A 41 -11.53 13.78 8.69
C LYS A 41 -11.93 14.48 10.00
N VAL A 42 -13.20 14.36 10.40
CA VAL A 42 -13.70 14.95 11.67
C VAL A 42 -12.99 14.32 12.88
N SER A 43 -12.87 13.00 12.90
CA SER A 43 -12.20 12.28 13.99
C SER A 43 -10.73 12.62 14.08
N PHE A 44 -10.05 12.71 12.94
CA PHE A 44 -8.64 13.15 12.85
C PHE A 44 -8.46 14.53 13.47
N ALA A 45 -9.24 15.52 13.01
CA ALA A 45 -9.15 16.88 13.51
C ALA A 45 -9.40 16.95 15.04
N ASN A 46 -10.39 16.19 15.54
CA ASN A 46 -10.70 16.13 16.97
C ASN A 46 -9.57 15.48 17.79
N GLU A 47 -8.94 14.41 17.30
CA GLU A 47 -7.80 13.76 18.00
C GLU A 47 -6.57 14.67 18.01
N ILE A 48 -6.23 15.33 16.91
CA ILE A 48 -5.20 16.37 16.87
C ILE A 48 -5.52 17.50 17.82
N GLY A 49 -6.78 17.95 17.88
CA GLY A 49 -7.23 18.98 18.80
C GLY A 49 -6.99 18.63 20.27
N ARG A 50 -7.35 17.40 20.69
CA ARG A 50 -7.10 16.93 22.06
C ARG A 50 -5.60 16.84 22.38
N PHE A 51 -4.81 16.35 21.44
CA PHE A 51 -3.37 16.25 21.62
C PHE A 51 -2.71 17.63 21.72
N CYS A 52 -3.06 18.57 20.85
CA CYS A 52 -2.60 19.95 20.90
C CYS A 52 -2.94 20.58 22.26
N LYS A 53 -4.17 20.44 22.73
CA LYS A 53 -4.59 20.97 24.05
C LYS A 53 -3.73 20.41 25.18
N ALA A 54 -3.46 19.12 25.19
CA ALA A 54 -2.65 18.46 26.22
C ALA A 54 -1.16 18.86 26.16
N THR A 55 -0.70 19.38 25.04
CA THR A 55 0.67 19.89 24.83
C THR A 55 0.78 21.42 24.86
N ASN A 56 -0.29 22.13 25.27
CA ASN A 56 -0.37 23.59 25.29
C ASN A 56 -0.14 24.24 23.91
N VAL A 57 -0.65 23.61 22.85
CA VAL A 57 -0.61 24.13 21.47
C VAL A 57 -2.03 24.54 21.07
N ASP A 58 -2.19 25.66 20.39
CA ASP A 58 -3.48 26.04 19.81
C ASP A 58 -3.74 25.23 18.53
N SER A 59 -4.71 24.31 18.61
CA SER A 59 -5.07 23.43 17.51
C SER A 59 -5.65 24.16 16.30
N ARG A 60 -6.24 25.34 16.51
CA ARG A 60 -6.82 26.15 15.41
C ARG A 60 -5.69 26.62 14.50
N ILE A 61 -4.61 27.16 15.08
CA ILE A 61 -3.43 27.58 14.32
C ILE A 61 -2.84 26.39 13.55
N VAL A 62 -2.71 25.23 14.20
CA VAL A 62 -2.18 24.00 13.55
C VAL A 62 -3.05 23.60 12.37
N MET A 63 -4.36 23.55 12.55
CA MET A 63 -5.29 23.11 11.51
C MET A 63 -5.46 24.14 10.40
N ASP A 64 -5.41 25.46 10.71
CA ASP A 64 -5.45 26.50 9.70
C ASP A 64 -4.24 26.44 8.74
N VAL A 65 -3.06 26.06 9.23
CA VAL A 65 -1.89 25.80 8.38
C VAL A 65 -2.01 24.47 7.64
N PHE A 66 -2.46 23.41 8.34
CA PHE A 66 -2.60 22.07 7.77
C PHE A 66 -3.50 22.05 6.52
N ILE A 67 -4.63 22.78 6.54
CA ILE A 67 -5.58 22.83 5.41
C ILE A 67 -5.08 23.63 4.20
N GLN A 68 -3.95 24.36 4.31
CA GLN A 68 -3.36 25.05 3.16
C GLN A 68 -2.62 24.08 2.22
N ASP A 69 -2.25 22.89 2.69
CA ASP A 69 -1.63 21.88 1.83
C ASP A 69 -2.69 21.14 1.00
N THR A 70 -2.97 21.69 -0.19
CA THR A 70 -3.85 21.07 -1.19
C THR A 70 -3.12 20.10 -2.11
N LYS A 71 -1.80 19.97 -1.97
CA LYS A 71 -0.99 19.05 -2.78
C LYS A 71 -0.97 17.64 -2.21
N LEU A 72 -0.88 17.50 -0.91
CA LEU A 72 -0.84 16.20 -0.21
C LEU A 72 -2.06 16.00 0.69
N ASN A 73 -2.30 16.92 1.65
CA ASN A 73 -3.31 16.74 2.70
C ASN A 73 -4.74 16.78 2.18
N LEU A 74 -5.07 17.73 1.31
CA LEU A 74 -6.42 17.91 0.74
C LEU A 74 -6.46 17.62 -0.76
N SER A 75 -5.96 16.46 -1.16
CA SER A 75 -5.81 16.06 -2.55
C SER A 75 -6.16 14.57 -2.74
N PRO A 76 -6.22 14.06 -3.98
CA PRO A 76 -6.40 12.63 -4.22
C PRO A 76 -5.15 11.80 -3.91
N TYR A 77 -4.07 12.41 -3.47
CA TYR A 77 -2.85 11.71 -3.10
C TYR A 77 -3.10 10.74 -1.94
N TYR A 78 -2.54 9.56 -1.98
CA TYR A 78 -2.75 8.47 -1.00
C TYR A 78 -4.17 7.90 -0.90
N LEU A 79 -5.11 8.31 -1.76
CA LEU A 79 -6.48 7.79 -1.76
C LEU A 79 -6.72 6.64 -2.76
N LYS A 80 -5.67 6.08 -3.31
CA LYS A 80 -5.75 4.87 -4.15
C LYS A 80 -5.42 3.65 -3.32
N PRO A 81 -6.26 2.60 -3.34
CA PRO A 81 -5.92 1.32 -2.72
C PRO A 81 -4.57 0.80 -3.20
N GLY A 82 -3.85 0.13 -2.32
CA GLY A 82 -2.53 -0.43 -2.57
C GLY A 82 -2.04 -1.21 -1.37
N PHE A 83 -0.75 -1.43 -1.24
CA PHE A 83 -0.20 -2.14 -0.08
C PHE A 83 -0.10 -1.24 1.16
N ALA A 84 0.24 -1.84 2.28
CA ALA A 84 0.45 -1.16 3.55
C ALA A 84 1.48 -0.02 3.43
N PHE A 85 1.29 1.05 4.18
CA PHE A 85 2.28 2.12 4.23
C PHE A 85 3.51 1.73 5.06
N GLY A 86 4.65 2.32 4.69
CA GLY A 86 5.93 2.14 5.36
C GLY A 86 6.80 3.38 5.26
N GLY A 87 8.10 3.17 5.29
CA GLY A 87 9.08 4.24 5.25
C GLY A 87 9.36 4.87 6.61
N SER A 88 10.34 5.75 6.64
CA SER A 88 10.86 6.30 7.89
C SER A 88 9.97 7.34 8.58
N CYS A 89 8.93 7.85 7.90
CA CYS A 89 8.10 8.95 8.40
C CYS A 89 6.78 8.47 9.01
N LEU A 90 5.89 7.89 8.21
CA LEU A 90 4.52 7.60 8.64
C LEU A 90 4.44 6.69 9.88
N PRO A 91 5.10 5.52 9.91
CA PRO A 91 5.03 4.65 11.09
C PRO A 91 5.64 5.27 12.35
N LYS A 92 6.79 5.95 12.18
CA LYS A 92 7.51 6.59 13.29
C LYS A 92 6.69 7.71 13.94
N ASP A 93 6.12 8.60 13.13
CA ASP A 93 5.41 9.78 13.63
C ASP A 93 4.07 9.38 14.26
N LEU A 94 3.35 8.41 13.69
CA LEU A 94 2.16 7.84 14.33
C LEU A 94 2.47 7.24 15.71
N ARG A 95 3.55 6.44 15.81
CA ARG A 95 3.97 5.87 17.09
C ARG A 95 4.41 6.95 18.08
N ALA A 96 5.11 7.98 17.62
CA ALA A 96 5.55 9.09 18.48
C ALA A 96 4.35 9.85 19.07
N VAL A 97 3.36 10.18 18.26
CA VAL A 97 2.10 10.84 18.71
C VAL A 97 1.35 9.94 19.69
N SER A 98 1.14 8.67 19.34
CA SER A 98 0.44 7.70 20.20
C SER A 98 1.16 7.50 21.55
N HIS A 99 2.48 7.39 21.52
CA HIS A 99 3.29 7.26 22.75
C HIS A 99 3.20 8.50 23.63
N ARG A 100 3.35 9.69 23.04
CA ARG A 100 3.24 10.95 23.78
C ARG A 100 1.85 11.19 24.36
N ALA A 101 0.82 10.88 23.59
CA ALA A 101 -0.57 10.96 24.07
C ALA A 101 -0.79 10.06 25.29
N LYS A 102 -0.25 8.83 25.26
CA LYS A 102 -0.33 7.91 26.40
C LYS A 102 0.38 8.46 27.65
N GLN A 103 1.54 9.13 27.48
CA GLN A 103 2.23 9.79 28.61
C GLN A 103 1.42 10.95 29.20
N LEU A 104 0.58 11.59 28.41
CA LEU A 104 -0.25 12.73 28.79
C LEU A 104 -1.68 12.31 29.19
N ASP A 105 -1.96 11.01 29.26
CA ASP A 105 -3.28 10.43 29.52
C ASP A 105 -4.36 10.92 28.53
N VAL A 106 -3.97 11.13 27.26
CA VAL A 106 -4.88 11.51 26.17
C VAL A 106 -5.23 10.30 25.33
N SER A 107 -6.52 10.02 25.18
CA SER A 107 -7.00 8.93 24.32
C SER A 107 -7.04 9.32 22.85
N LEU A 108 -6.31 8.59 21.99
CA LEU A 108 -6.28 8.73 20.53
C LEU A 108 -6.59 7.38 19.84
N PRO A 109 -7.85 6.91 19.93
CA PRO A 109 -8.22 5.59 19.42
C PRO A 109 -8.04 5.47 17.91
N MET A 110 -8.35 6.52 17.14
CA MET A 110 -8.19 6.49 15.68
C MET A 110 -6.72 6.35 15.26
N MET A 111 -5.80 7.12 15.89
CA MET A 111 -4.36 7.03 15.58
C MET A 111 -3.81 5.64 15.87
N ASN A 112 -4.26 5.01 16.96
CA ASN A 112 -3.88 3.63 17.28
C ASN A 112 -4.46 2.65 16.25
N ALA A 113 -5.74 2.82 15.89
CA ALA A 113 -6.41 1.98 14.90
C ALA A 113 -5.77 2.07 13.51
N VAL A 114 -5.19 3.20 13.12
CA VAL A 114 -4.45 3.34 11.85
C VAL A 114 -3.25 2.39 11.82
N ILE A 115 -2.49 2.28 12.92
CA ILE A 115 -1.35 1.37 13.03
C ILE A 115 -1.82 -0.10 12.94
N GLU A 116 -2.88 -0.43 13.67
CA GLU A 116 -3.46 -1.78 13.67
C GLU A 116 -4.01 -2.16 12.29
N SER A 117 -4.71 -1.24 11.63
CA SER A 117 -5.23 -1.42 10.27
C SER A 117 -4.12 -1.67 9.25
N ASN A 118 -2.99 -0.94 9.38
CA ASN A 118 -1.84 -1.16 8.51
C ASN A 118 -1.21 -2.54 8.68
N GLN A 119 -1.12 -3.02 9.92
CA GLN A 119 -0.63 -4.37 10.21
C GLN A 119 -1.60 -5.46 9.72
N GLU A 120 -2.92 -5.21 9.85
CA GLU A 120 -3.93 -6.12 9.31
C GLU A 120 -3.80 -6.26 7.80
N HIS A 121 -3.49 -5.17 7.09
CA HIS A 121 -3.31 -5.20 5.65
C HIS A 121 -2.08 -6.02 5.22
N ILE A 122 -0.99 -6.01 6.01
CA ILE A 122 0.15 -6.91 5.81
C ILE A 122 -0.27 -8.38 6.04
N ARG A 123 -1.07 -8.65 7.07
CA ARG A 123 -1.60 -10.01 7.32
C ARG A 123 -2.49 -10.50 6.18
N HIS A 124 -3.32 -9.62 5.64
CA HIS A 124 -4.14 -9.95 4.48
C HIS A 124 -3.29 -10.39 3.27
N ALA A 125 -2.23 -9.64 2.95
CA ALA A 125 -1.31 -10.05 1.89
C ALA A 125 -0.66 -11.43 2.17
N LEU A 126 -0.31 -11.70 3.41
CA LEU A 126 0.22 -13.01 3.81
C LEU A 126 -0.80 -14.14 3.60
N GLU A 127 -2.07 -13.91 3.96
CA GLU A 127 -3.13 -14.91 3.75
C GLU A 127 -3.37 -15.16 2.25
N MET A 128 -3.38 -14.14 1.39
CA MET A 128 -3.46 -14.30 -0.05
C MET A 128 -2.35 -15.24 -0.58
N VAL A 129 -1.11 -15.07 -0.11
CA VAL A 129 -0.01 -15.98 -0.47
C VAL A 129 -0.28 -17.40 0.03
N ARG A 130 -0.81 -17.55 1.24
CA ARG A 130 -1.08 -18.85 1.89
C ARG A 130 -2.15 -19.66 1.18
N GLU A 131 -3.12 -19.03 0.55
CA GLU A 131 -4.18 -19.70 -0.22
C GLU A 131 -3.62 -20.57 -1.36
N TYR A 132 -2.44 -20.23 -1.87
CA TYR A 132 -1.76 -21.02 -2.90
C TYR A 132 -0.94 -22.20 -2.36
N GLY A 133 -0.94 -22.41 -1.04
CA GLY A 133 -0.21 -23.51 -0.38
C GLY A 133 1.31 -23.25 -0.34
N ARG A 134 2.08 -24.28 -0.04
CA ARG A 134 3.56 -24.18 0.02
C ARG A 134 4.15 -24.15 -1.37
N LYS A 135 4.34 -22.97 -1.89
CA LYS A 135 4.97 -22.68 -3.17
C LYS A 135 6.26 -21.89 -2.97
N ARG A 136 7.08 -21.84 -4.00
CA ARG A 136 8.25 -20.94 -4.05
C ARG A 136 7.77 -19.54 -4.41
N ILE A 137 8.09 -18.58 -3.60
CA ILE A 137 7.57 -17.21 -3.70
C ILE A 137 8.62 -16.29 -4.30
N GLY A 138 8.30 -15.62 -5.39
CA GLY A 138 9.05 -14.51 -5.96
C GLY A 138 8.50 -13.18 -5.46
N VAL A 139 9.36 -12.27 -5.03
CA VAL A 139 8.99 -10.92 -4.62
C VAL A 139 9.66 -9.91 -5.54
N LEU A 140 8.87 -9.02 -6.12
CA LEU A 140 9.31 -7.94 -6.98
C LEU A 140 9.09 -6.60 -6.27
N GLY A 141 10.19 -5.92 -5.96
CA GLY A 141 10.17 -4.69 -5.18
C GLY A 141 10.19 -4.96 -3.68
N LEU A 142 11.29 -4.61 -3.06
CA LEU A 142 11.55 -4.75 -1.62
C LEU A 142 11.33 -3.43 -0.89
N SER A 143 11.64 -2.31 -1.55
CA SER A 143 11.46 -0.98 -1.00
C SER A 143 9.98 -0.61 -0.86
N PHE A 144 9.65 0.23 0.12
CA PHE A 144 8.27 0.67 0.36
C PHE A 144 7.72 1.56 -0.77
N LYS A 145 8.57 2.06 -1.65
CA LYS A 145 8.23 2.91 -2.79
C LYS A 145 9.19 2.62 -3.95
N ALA A 146 8.68 2.66 -5.19
CA ALA A 146 9.52 2.59 -6.38
C ALA A 146 10.59 3.71 -6.40
N ASP A 147 11.67 3.46 -7.09
CA ASP A 147 12.80 4.40 -7.28
C ASP A 147 13.51 4.82 -5.97
N THR A 148 13.49 3.97 -4.94
CA THR A 148 14.23 4.19 -3.69
C THR A 148 14.86 2.90 -3.19
N ASP A 149 15.94 3.03 -2.44
CA ASP A 149 16.61 1.95 -1.71
C ASP A 149 16.24 1.92 -0.21
N ASP A 150 15.28 2.75 0.21
CA ASP A 150 14.88 2.83 1.63
C ASP A 150 13.99 1.63 2.01
N LEU A 151 14.53 0.77 2.85
CA LEU A 151 13.87 -0.43 3.36
C LEU A 151 13.35 -0.28 4.80
N ARG A 152 13.60 0.86 5.42
CA ARG A 152 13.17 1.09 6.81
C ARG A 152 11.66 1.04 6.91
N GLU A 153 11.18 0.20 7.82
CA GLU A 153 9.72 -0.01 8.03
C GLU A 153 8.99 -0.41 6.73
N SER A 154 9.70 -1.05 5.78
CA SER A 154 9.05 -1.53 4.57
C SER A 154 8.07 -2.66 4.91
N PRO A 155 6.79 -2.56 4.52
CA PRO A 155 5.83 -3.63 4.72
C PRO A 155 6.19 -4.89 3.91
N MET A 156 6.94 -4.75 2.82
CA MET A 156 7.46 -5.89 2.06
C MET A 156 8.50 -6.68 2.85
N VAL A 157 9.38 -6.00 3.59
CA VAL A 157 10.32 -6.67 4.49
C VAL A 157 9.55 -7.46 5.55
N SER A 158 8.57 -6.86 6.20
CA SER A 158 7.72 -7.55 7.19
C SER A 158 6.97 -8.76 6.61
N LEU A 159 6.47 -8.66 5.38
CA LEU A 159 5.81 -9.79 4.71
C LEU A 159 6.81 -10.92 4.41
N ILE A 160 8.00 -10.59 3.90
CA ILE A 160 9.06 -11.55 3.58
C ILE A 160 9.52 -12.30 4.84
N GLU A 161 9.76 -11.59 5.94
CA GLU A 161 10.14 -12.20 7.22
C GLU A 161 9.07 -13.19 7.70
N GLN A 162 7.80 -12.83 7.62
CA GLN A 162 6.70 -13.72 7.97
C GLN A 162 6.63 -14.96 7.07
N LEU A 163 6.87 -14.80 5.75
CA LEU A 163 6.93 -15.92 4.81
C LEU A 163 8.08 -16.87 5.14
N ILE A 164 9.28 -16.33 5.37
CA ILE A 164 10.45 -17.12 5.76
C ILE A 164 10.21 -17.83 7.10
N GLY A 165 9.67 -17.12 8.10
CA GLY A 165 9.32 -17.68 9.40
C GLY A 165 8.30 -18.83 9.34
N LYS A 166 7.46 -18.84 8.30
CA LYS A 166 6.50 -19.94 8.01
C LYS A 166 7.09 -21.04 7.11
N GLY A 167 8.37 -20.94 6.75
CA GLY A 167 9.09 -21.97 5.98
C GLY A 167 8.84 -21.92 4.47
N TYR A 168 8.47 -20.76 3.91
CA TYR A 168 8.44 -20.55 2.46
C TYR A 168 9.84 -20.34 1.89
N GLU A 169 10.08 -20.84 0.69
CA GLU A 169 11.23 -20.49 -0.10
C GLU A 169 10.95 -19.15 -0.79
N VAL A 170 11.75 -18.12 -0.47
CA VAL A 170 11.55 -16.77 -1.01
C VAL A 170 12.72 -16.40 -1.90
N LYS A 171 12.46 -15.78 -3.04
CA LYS A 171 13.40 -15.11 -3.93
C LYS A 171 12.95 -13.68 -4.15
N ILE A 172 13.90 -12.76 -4.27
CA ILE A 172 13.63 -11.32 -4.33
C ILE A 172 14.36 -10.74 -5.53
N TYR A 173 13.71 -9.83 -6.22
CA TYR A 173 14.35 -8.94 -7.18
C TYR A 173 13.90 -7.51 -6.95
N ASP A 174 14.86 -6.59 -6.84
CA ASP A 174 14.63 -5.16 -6.76
C ASP A 174 15.80 -4.43 -7.42
N THR A 175 15.53 -3.58 -8.40
CA THR A 175 16.54 -2.87 -9.19
C THR A 175 17.33 -1.87 -8.36
N ASN A 176 16.69 -1.26 -7.38
CA ASN A 176 17.27 -0.19 -6.56
C ASN A 176 17.99 -0.75 -5.32
N VAL A 177 17.60 -1.95 -4.87
CA VAL A 177 18.17 -2.62 -3.71
C VAL A 177 19.19 -3.65 -4.16
N THR A 178 20.35 -3.18 -4.58
CA THR A 178 21.50 -4.08 -4.84
C THR A 178 22.50 -3.92 -3.71
N LEU A 179 22.92 -5.03 -3.08
CA LEU A 179 23.84 -5.01 -1.92
C LEU A 179 25.09 -4.13 -2.10
N PRO A 180 25.76 -4.12 -3.27
CA PRO A 180 26.91 -3.25 -3.49
C PRO A 180 26.58 -1.75 -3.54
N ARG A 181 25.31 -1.38 -3.77
CA ARG A 181 24.87 0.03 -3.85
C ARG A 181 24.30 0.56 -2.54
N LEU A 182 23.96 -0.32 -1.60
CA LEU A 182 23.45 0.09 -0.30
C LEU A 182 24.53 0.78 0.52
N MET A 183 24.24 1.97 1.03
CA MET A 183 25.14 2.74 1.87
C MET A 183 24.42 3.25 3.14
N GLY A 184 25.22 3.56 4.19
CA GLY A 184 24.72 4.19 5.41
C GLY A 184 23.64 3.40 6.13
N ALA A 185 22.62 4.11 6.63
CA ALA A 185 21.55 3.56 7.45
C ALA A 185 20.72 2.43 6.77
N ASN A 186 20.60 2.43 5.46
CA ASN A 186 19.87 1.38 4.73
C ASN A 186 20.66 0.06 4.73
N LYS A 187 21.98 0.12 4.59
CA LYS A 187 22.84 -1.06 4.69
C LYS A 187 22.81 -1.65 6.11
N GLU A 188 23.00 -0.81 7.13
CA GLU A 188 22.94 -1.22 8.54
C GLU A 188 21.58 -1.85 8.88
N PHE A 189 20.50 -1.29 8.36
CA PHE A 189 19.16 -1.83 8.57
C PHE A 189 19.04 -3.26 8.00
N ILE A 190 19.48 -3.50 6.76
CA ILE A 190 19.40 -4.81 6.11
C ILE A 190 20.26 -5.84 6.88
N GLU A 191 21.49 -5.47 7.23
CA GLU A 191 22.40 -6.36 7.93
C GLU A 191 21.88 -6.76 9.32
N ARG A 192 21.09 -5.89 9.96
CA ARG A 192 20.50 -6.13 11.28
C ARG A 192 19.16 -6.86 11.22
N GLU A 193 18.23 -6.39 10.39
CA GLU A 193 16.84 -6.88 10.41
C GLU A 193 16.66 -8.09 9.47
N VAL A 194 17.35 -8.12 8.32
CA VAL A 194 17.24 -9.23 7.37
C VAL A 194 18.63 -9.65 6.86
N PRO A 195 19.52 -10.16 7.74
CA PRO A 195 20.93 -10.41 7.41
C PRO A 195 21.16 -11.40 6.28
N HIS A 196 20.20 -12.23 5.96
CA HIS A 196 20.29 -13.22 4.88
C HIS A 196 19.65 -12.79 3.56
N ILE A 197 19.17 -11.53 3.47
CA ILE A 197 18.50 -11.00 2.26
C ILE A 197 19.38 -11.15 1.01
N ALA A 198 20.71 -11.05 1.16
CA ALA A 198 21.66 -11.26 0.09
C ALA A 198 21.50 -12.60 -0.64
N LYS A 199 21.20 -13.65 0.13
CA LYS A 199 21.01 -15.02 -0.39
C LYS A 199 19.65 -15.20 -1.10
N LEU A 200 18.73 -14.29 -0.87
CA LEU A 200 17.39 -14.30 -1.45
C LEU A 200 17.32 -13.51 -2.76
N MET A 201 18.27 -12.62 -3.01
CA MET A 201 18.30 -11.75 -4.19
C MET A 201 18.60 -12.52 -5.46
N CYS A 202 17.84 -12.23 -6.51
CA CYS A 202 18.09 -12.64 -7.88
C CYS A 202 18.72 -11.48 -8.68
N LEU A 203 19.46 -11.81 -9.73
CA LEU A 203 20.12 -10.82 -10.60
C LEU A 203 19.19 -10.27 -11.70
N SER A 204 18.08 -10.96 -11.95
CA SER A 204 17.09 -10.56 -12.96
C SER A 204 15.69 -11.07 -12.62
N VAL A 205 14.69 -10.44 -13.21
CA VAL A 205 13.30 -10.91 -13.17
C VAL A 205 13.18 -12.32 -13.74
N LYS A 206 13.87 -12.60 -14.85
CA LYS A 206 13.88 -13.92 -15.48
C LYS A 206 14.38 -15.01 -14.53
N GLU A 207 15.49 -14.77 -13.84
CA GLU A 207 16.04 -15.71 -12.84
C GLU A 207 15.03 -15.95 -11.69
N LEU A 208 14.35 -14.91 -11.21
CA LEU A 208 13.34 -15.03 -10.18
C LEU A 208 12.19 -15.94 -10.64
N LEU A 209 11.69 -15.72 -11.84
CA LEU A 209 10.57 -16.48 -12.40
C LEU A 209 10.91 -17.96 -12.62
N GLU A 210 12.11 -18.28 -13.07
CA GLU A 210 12.57 -19.68 -13.22
C GLU A 210 12.61 -20.43 -11.87
N LYS A 211 12.75 -19.71 -10.77
CA LYS A 211 12.90 -20.28 -9.42
C LYS A 211 11.63 -20.24 -8.56
N THR A 212 10.54 -19.65 -9.05
CA THR A 212 9.35 -19.40 -8.23
C THR A 212 8.07 -19.84 -8.91
N ASP A 213 7.00 -19.99 -8.14
CA ASP A 213 5.69 -20.45 -8.61
C ASP A 213 4.62 -19.35 -8.45
N VAL A 214 4.78 -18.51 -7.43
CA VAL A 214 3.89 -17.38 -7.12
C VAL A 214 4.75 -16.11 -7.09
N VAL A 215 4.30 -15.07 -7.73
CA VAL A 215 4.98 -13.77 -7.78
C VAL A 215 4.16 -12.72 -7.04
N VAL A 216 4.76 -12.08 -6.06
CA VAL A 216 4.19 -10.97 -5.31
C VAL A 216 4.83 -9.67 -5.81
N VAL A 217 4.02 -8.74 -6.31
CA VAL A 217 4.48 -7.43 -6.80
C VAL A 217 4.26 -6.38 -5.72
N GLY A 218 5.35 -5.90 -5.11
CA GLY A 218 5.33 -5.02 -3.95
C GLY A 218 5.40 -3.52 -4.28
N ASN A 219 5.94 -3.13 -5.44
CA ASN A 219 5.98 -1.75 -5.87
C ASN A 219 5.85 -1.60 -7.39
N ARG A 220 5.72 -0.36 -7.89
CA ARG A 220 5.50 -0.03 -9.31
C ARG A 220 6.82 0.22 -10.03
N GLY A 221 7.77 -0.71 -9.97
CA GLY A 221 8.95 -0.66 -10.83
C GLY A 221 8.55 -0.86 -12.29
N LYS A 222 8.99 0.02 -13.19
CA LYS A 222 8.66 -0.06 -14.63
C LYS A 222 9.11 -1.37 -15.27
N GLU A 223 10.21 -1.93 -14.80
CA GLU A 223 10.74 -3.21 -15.23
C GLU A 223 9.83 -4.40 -14.90
N TYR A 224 8.93 -4.25 -13.92
CA TYR A 224 8.00 -5.32 -13.54
C TYR A 224 6.78 -5.41 -14.48
N GLU A 225 6.50 -4.35 -15.25
CA GLU A 225 5.42 -4.37 -16.25
C GLU A 225 5.61 -5.45 -17.31
N SER A 226 6.87 -5.77 -17.63
CA SER A 226 7.21 -6.81 -18.62
C SER A 226 6.70 -8.19 -18.21
N ILE A 227 6.56 -8.47 -16.91
CA ILE A 227 6.10 -9.75 -16.37
C ILE A 227 4.71 -10.08 -16.89
N PHE A 228 3.84 -9.11 -16.99
CA PHE A 228 2.49 -9.30 -17.49
C PHE A 228 2.44 -9.60 -18.99
N ARG A 229 3.50 -9.25 -19.73
CA ARG A 229 3.60 -9.47 -21.18
C ARG A 229 4.35 -10.74 -21.55
N GLU A 230 5.38 -11.10 -20.78
CA GLU A 230 6.34 -12.16 -21.12
C GLU A 230 5.99 -13.52 -20.49
N HIS A 231 5.21 -13.54 -19.39
CA HIS A 231 4.99 -14.76 -18.61
C HIS A 231 3.57 -15.31 -18.75
N ARG A 232 3.37 -16.04 -19.84
CA ARG A 232 2.18 -16.88 -20.09
C ARG A 232 2.26 -18.27 -19.43
N ASN A 233 3.32 -18.59 -18.68
CA ASN A 233 3.67 -19.97 -18.30
C ASN A 233 3.31 -20.33 -16.86
N GLY A 234 2.09 -20.08 -16.40
CA GLY A 234 1.56 -20.75 -15.22
C GLY A 234 1.90 -20.14 -13.86
N HIS A 235 2.60 -19.01 -13.79
CA HIS A 235 2.79 -18.28 -12.54
C HIS A 235 1.47 -17.67 -12.05
N ARG A 236 1.33 -17.62 -10.74
CA ARG A 236 0.26 -16.85 -10.08
C ARG A 236 0.83 -15.51 -9.65
N ILE A 237 0.11 -14.44 -9.93
CA ILE A 237 0.56 -13.08 -9.63
C ILE A 237 -0.36 -12.48 -8.57
N ILE A 238 0.23 -12.07 -7.45
CA ILE A 238 -0.42 -11.29 -6.40
C ILE A 238 0.12 -9.87 -6.52
N ASP A 239 -0.73 -8.94 -6.94
CA ASP A 239 -0.36 -7.54 -7.11
C ASP A 239 -0.79 -6.72 -5.89
N LEU A 240 0.19 -6.26 -5.11
CA LEU A 240 -0.02 -5.40 -3.95
C LEU A 240 0.08 -3.91 -4.31
N SER A 241 0.56 -3.60 -5.50
CA SER A 241 0.93 -2.23 -5.90
C SER A 241 -0.03 -1.58 -6.89
N GLY A 242 -0.85 -2.37 -7.58
CA GLY A 242 -1.68 -1.89 -8.68
C GLY A 242 -0.86 -1.52 -9.92
N ILE A 243 0.16 -2.33 -10.25
CA ILE A 243 1.00 -2.12 -11.43
C ILE A 243 0.29 -2.55 -12.71
N GLY A 244 -0.60 -3.56 -12.61
CA GLY A 244 -1.38 -4.05 -13.75
C GLY A 244 -2.72 -3.32 -13.88
N GLU A 245 -3.00 -2.69 -15.03
CA GLU A 245 -4.38 -2.36 -15.36
C GLU A 245 -5.05 -3.62 -15.92
N ALA A 246 -6.25 -3.93 -15.41
CA ALA A 246 -7.02 -5.12 -15.83
C ALA A 246 -7.26 -5.21 -17.36
N LYS A 247 -7.08 -4.10 -18.08
CA LYS A 247 -7.21 -4.02 -19.53
C LYS A 247 -6.03 -4.61 -20.31
N ASP A 248 -4.85 -4.65 -19.69
CA ASP A 248 -3.60 -5.09 -20.31
C ASP A 248 -3.32 -6.58 -20.06
N LEU A 249 -4.13 -7.21 -19.21
CA LEU A 249 -3.98 -8.59 -18.81
C LEU A 249 -4.94 -9.46 -19.62
N ASN A 250 -4.39 -10.40 -20.37
CA ASN A 250 -5.17 -11.51 -20.90
C ASN A 250 -5.45 -12.46 -19.72
N LEU A 251 -6.47 -12.11 -18.91
CA LEU A 251 -6.80 -12.73 -17.63
C LEU A 251 -7.15 -14.22 -17.74
N ASP A 252 -7.44 -14.73 -18.93
CA ASP A 252 -7.77 -16.13 -19.16
C ASP A 252 -6.54 -17.06 -19.04
N GLU A 253 -5.34 -16.53 -19.17
CA GLU A 253 -4.08 -17.32 -19.12
C GLU A 253 -3.25 -17.08 -17.85
N VAL A 254 -3.44 -15.98 -17.13
CA VAL A 254 -2.66 -15.61 -15.93
C VAL A 254 -3.59 -15.57 -14.73
N LYS A 255 -3.28 -16.37 -13.71
CA LYS A 255 -3.96 -16.25 -12.42
C LYS A 255 -3.46 -15.02 -11.70
N TYR A 256 -4.16 -13.90 -11.86
CA TYR A 256 -3.87 -12.60 -11.28
C TYR A 256 -4.87 -12.27 -10.18
N GLU A 257 -4.37 -11.74 -9.08
CA GLU A 257 -5.16 -11.27 -7.95
C GLU A 257 -4.55 -9.98 -7.40
N GLY A 258 -5.35 -8.93 -7.33
CA GLY A 258 -4.96 -7.68 -6.69
C GLY A 258 -5.40 -7.65 -5.24
N ILE A 259 -4.64 -6.97 -4.36
CA ILE A 259 -4.94 -6.92 -2.92
C ILE A 259 -6.28 -6.26 -2.59
N CYS A 260 -6.77 -5.37 -3.44
CA CYS A 260 -8.02 -4.62 -3.24
C CYS A 260 -8.88 -4.53 -4.51
N TRP A 261 -8.54 -5.20 -5.58
CA TRP A 261 -9.25 -5.16 -6.87
C TRP A 261 -9.30 -6.51 -7.55
#